data_b683aa9e687ebc4af5e0896502dd60a3
#
_entry.id   b683aa9e687ebc4af5e0896502dd60a3
#
_cell.length_a   1.000
_cell.length_b   1.000
_cell.length_c   1.000
_cell.angle_alpha   90.00
_cell.angle_beta   90.00
_cell.angle_gamma   90.00
#
_symmetry.space_group_name_H-M   'P 1'
#
loop_
_entity.id
_entity.type
_entity.pdbx_description
1 polymer ?
#
loop_
_entity_poly.entity_id
_entity_poly.type
_entity_poly.pdbx_seq_one_letter_code
_entity_poly.pdbx_strand_id
1 'polypeptide(L)'
;EHLTLCTAESCTGGWIAKAVTDIAGSSDWFDCGMAAYSYEAKQALLGVRPETLTEHGAVSRETVMEMVSGALVTSGASIAVAVTGIAGPGGGTADKPVGTVWIGWKRRGGYPKAELFHFDGDREAVRRQTVEASLQGLLKLAV
;
A
#
# COMPACT_ATOMS: atom_id res chain seq x y z
N GLU A 1 22.66 0.16 -8.15
CA GLU A 1 21.52 0.97 -8.60
C GLU A 1 20.91 1.73 -7.44
N HIS A 2 20.73 3.04 -7.61
CA HIS A 2 20.15 3.89 -6.57
C HIS A 2 18.63 3.85 -6.67
N LEU A 3 17.98 3.17 -5.70
CA LEU A 3 16.54 3.06 -5.65
C LEU A 3 15.96 4.06 -4.67
N THR A 4 14.85 4.68 -5.04
CA THR A 4 14.08 5.56 -4.15
C THR A 4 12.67 5.03 -3.99
N LEU A 5 12.12 5.18 -2.79
CA LEU A 5 10.87 4.55 -2.37
C LEU A 5 9.75 5.56 -2.17
N CYS A 6 8.56 5.21 -2.67
CA CYS A 6 7.31 5.85 -2.33
C CYS A 6 6.38 4.83 -1.67
N THR A 7 5.64 5.25 -0.63
CA THR A 7 4.62 4.43 0.01
C THR A 7 3.25 5.05 -0.16
N ALA A 8 2.23 4.22 -0.42
CA ALA A 8 0.84 4.65 -0.54
C ALA A 8 0.01 3.77 0.38
N GLU A 9 -0.46 4.35 1.49
CA GLU A 9 -1.06 3.60 2.58
C GLU A 9 -2.53 3.98 2.79
N SER A 10 -3.37 2.96 2.96
CA SER A 10 -4.73 3.14 3.43
C SER A 10 -4.83 2.62 4.87
N CYS A 11 -5.05 1.34 5.07
CA CYS A 11 -5.30 0.76 6.39
C CYS A 11 -4.16 0.94 7.40
N THR A 12 -2.93 1.13 6.96
CA THR A 12 -1.78 1.33 7.85
C THR A 12 -1.56 2.79 8.24
N GLY A 13 -2.20 3.73 7.54
CA GLY A 13 -2.26 5.14 7.94
C GLY A 13 -0.94 5.89 8.06
N GLY A 14 0.11 5.44 7.38
CA GLY A 14 1.43 6.03 7.44
C GLY A 14 2.47 5.20 8.19
N TRP A 15 2.08 4.04 8.71
CA TRP A 15 2.99 3.20 9.50
C TRP A 15 4.18 2.69 8.68
N ILE A 16 3.99 2.37 7.40
CA ILE A 16 5.11 1.94 6.56
C ILE A 16 6.13 3.08 6.42
N ALA A 17 5.65 4.29 6.12
CA ALA A 17 6.50 5.46 6.04
C ALA A 17 7.22 5.73 7.36
N LYS A 18 6.53 5.59 8.50
CA LYS A 18 7.15 5.71 9.82
C LYS A 18 8.24 4.67 10.01
N ALA A 19 7.96 3.41 9.70
CA ALA A 19 8.92 2.33 9.88
C ALA A 19 10.22 2.55 9.10
N VAL A 20 10.11 2.99 7.84
CA VAL A 20 11.30 3.27 7.02
C VAL A 20 12.03 4.53 7.48
N THR A 21 11.31 5.54 7.93
CA THR A 21 11.93 6.79 8.39
C THR A 21 12.49 6.69 9.82
N ASP A 22 12.17 5.64 10.56
CA ASP A 22 12.83 5.34 11.84
C ASP A 22 14.32 5.00 11.63
N ILE A 23 14.72 4.65 10.42
CA ILE A 23 16.10 4.27 10.10
C ILE A 23 16.87 5.53 9.73
N ALA A 24 17.96 5.80 10.47
CA ALA A 24 18.83 6.93 10.17
C ALA A 24 19.41 6.77 8.75
N GLY A 25 19.43 7.86 7.98
CA GLY A 25 19.91 7.84 6.61
C GLY A 25 18.84 7.51 5.58
N SER A 26 17.59 7.25 6.00
CA SER A 26 16.50 6.94 5.07
C SER A 26 16.23 8.07 4.06
N SER A 27 16.61 9.31 4.37
CA SER A 27 16.46 10.43 3.42
C SER A 27 17.20 10.21 2.10
N ASP A 28 18.18 9.33 2.05
CA ASP A 28 18.91 9.01 0.83
C ASP A 28 18.08 8.17 -0.14
N TRP A 29 17.06 7.46 0.37
CA TRP A 29 16.30 6.51 -0.45
C TRP A 29 14.78 6.57 -0.26
N PHE A 30 14.27 7.30 0.73
CA PHE A 30 12.82 7.49 0.89
C PHE A 30 12.42 8.82 0.28
N ASP A 31 11.53 8.80 -0.70
CA ASP A 31 11.09 9.99 -1.41
C ASP A 31 9.80 10.58 -0.83
N CYS A 32 8.76 9.76 -0.76
CA CYS A 32 7.42 10.26 -0.46
C CYS A 32 6.54 9.17 0.14
N GLY A 33 5.69 9.55 1.09
CA GLY A 33 4.66 8.68 1.63
C GLY A 33 3.32 9.38 1.61
N MET A 34 2.28 8.68 1.15
CA MET A 34 0.92 9.21 1.09
C MET A 34 -0.01 8.31 1.89
N ALA A 35 -0.75 8.90 2.82
CA ALA A 35 -1.82 8.22 3.54
C ALA A 35 -3.13 8.59 2.84
N ALA A 36 -3.54 7.78 1.87
CA ALA A 36 -4.74 7.99 1.07
C ALA A 36 -5.86 7.12 1.62
N TYR A 37 -6.50 7.58 2.68
CA TYR A 37 -7.42 6.78 3.48
C TYR A 37 -8.82 6.69 2.88
N SER A 38 -9.37 7.81 2.43
CA SER A 38 -10.73 7.88 1.86
C SER A 38 -10.75 7.50 0.38
N TYR A 39 -11.94 7.27 -0.14
CA TYR A 39 -12.16 7.08 -1.58
C TYR A 39 -11.69 8.32 -2.37
N GLU A 40 -12.03 9.50 -1.86
CA GLU A 40 -11.67 10.77 -2.49
C GLU A 40 -10.14 10.95 -2.52
N ALA A 41 -9.45 10.62 -1.45
CA ALA A 41 -8.00 10.72 -1.38
C ALA A 41 -7.32 9.75 -2.33
N LYS A 42 -7.84 8.52 -2.44
CA LYS A 42 -7.33 7.53 -3.38
C LYS A 42 -7.43 8.04 -4.82
N GLN A 43 -8.52 8.71 -5.16
CA GLN A 43 -8.70 9.31 -6.48
C GLN A 43 -7.79 10.52 -6.68
N ALA A 44 -7.78 11.45 -5.73
CA ALA A 44 -7.07 12.72 -5.86
C ALA A 44 -5.54 12.55 -5.84
N LEU A 45 -5.03 11.72 -4.95
CA LEU A 45 -3.58 11.56 -4.75
C LEU A 45 -2.98 10.47 -5.61
N LEU A 46 -3.71 9.39 -5.84
CA LEU A 46 -3.18 8.18 -6.48
C LEU A 46 -3.81 7.86 -7.83
N GLY A 47 -4.78 8.65 -8.27
CA GLY A 47 -5.42 8.46 -9.56
C GLY A 47 -6.24 7.17 -9.66
N VAL A 48 -6.68 6.63 -8.53
CA VAL A 48 -7.59 5.47 -8.55
C VAL A 48 -8.89 5.91 -9.22
N ARG A 49 -9.37 5.13 -10.18
CA ARG A 49 -10.56 5.48 -10.93
C ARG A 49 -11.83 5.25 -10.10
N PRO A 50 -12.80 6.17 -10.16
CA PRO A 50 -14.08 5.99 -9.46
C PRO A 50 -14.76 4.66 -9.82
N GLU A 51 -14.69 4.25 -11.08
CA GLU A 51 -15.26 2.99 -11.58
C GLU A 51 -14.65 1.79 -10.89
N THR A 52 -13.35 1.81 -10.65
CA THR A 52 -12.65 0.73 -9.95
C THR A 52 -13.16 0.59 -8.52
N LEU A 53 -13.32 1.72 -7.83
CA LEU A 53 -13.84 1.73 -6.47
C LEU A 53 -15.30 1.25 -6.42
N THR A 54 -16.12 1.64 -7.40
CA THR A 54 -17.51 1.23 -7.47
C THR A 54 -17.66 -0.26 -7.78
N GLU A 55 -16.89 -0.78 -8.72
CA GLU A 55 -17.00 -2.18 -9.16
C GLU A 55 -16.33 -3.16 -8.21
N HIS A 56 -15.17 -2.80 -7.67
CA HIS A 56 -14.33 -3.73 -6.90
C HIS A 56 -14.16 -3.36 -5.43
N GLY A 57 -14.50 -2.13 -5.08
CA GLY A 57 -14.31 -1.61 -3.73
C GLY A 57 -12.86 -1.20 -3.47
N ALA A 58 -12.65 -0.56 -2.31
CA ALA A 58 -11.32 -0.09 -1.94
C ALA A 58 -10.37 -1.24 -1.61
N VAL A 59 -10.87 -2.33 -1.04
CA VAL A 59 -10.06 -3.49 -0.67
C VAL A 59 -10.15 -4.51 -1.79
N SER A 60 -9.30 -4.36 -2.80
CA SER A 60 -9.30 -5.20 -3.99
C SER A 60 -7.96 -5.16 -4.68
N ARG A 61 -7.72 -6.20 -5.49
CA ARG A 61 -6.54 -6.27 -6.37
C ARG A 61 -6.47 -5.06 -7.28
N GLU A 62 -7.60 -4.74 -7.92
CA GLU A 62 -7.69 -3.65 -8.89
C GLU A 62 -7.34 -2.31 -8.26
N THR A 63 -7.88 -2.03 -7.09
CA THR A 63 -7.60 -0.78 -6.39
C THR A 63 -6.13 -0.68 -5.96
N VAL A 64 -5.55 -1.73 -5.38
CA VAL A 64 -4.15 -1.66 -4.93
C VAL A 64 -3.18 -1.54 -6.09
N MET A 65 -3.49 -2.15 -7.23
CA MET A 65 -2.66 -2.01 -8.44
C MET A 65 -2.68 -0.57 -8.96
N GLU A 66 -3.84 0.08 -8.94
CA GLU A 66 -3.95 1.49 -9.32
C GLU A 66 -3.26 2.41 -8.30
N MET A 67 -3.38 2.08 -7.02
CA MET A 67 -2.71 2.84 -5.96
C MET A 67 -1.18 2.84 -6.13
N VAL A 68 -0.58 1.66 -6.33
CA VAL A 68 0.87 1.57 -6.44
C VAL A 68 1.38 2.20 -7.73
N SER A 69 0.63 2.11 -8.81
CA SER A 69 0.97 2.77 -10.07
C SER A 69 0.86 4.29 -9.93
N GLY A 70 -0.20 4.77 -9.29
CA GLY A 70 -0.41 6.20 -9.03
C GLY A 70 0.66 6.79 -8.11
N ALA A 71 1.14 6.02 -7.15
CA ALA A 71 2.23 6.45 -6.27
C ALA A 71 3.49 6.80 -7.07
N LEU A 72 3.82 6.00 -8.07
CA LEU A 72 4.98 6.28 -8.94
C LEU A 72 4.74 7.45 -9.87
N VAL A 73 3.50 7.65 -10.35
CA VAL A 73 3.16 8.82 -11.18
C VAL A 73 3.28 10.12 -10.38
N THR A 74 2.82 10.12 -9.13
CA THR A 74 2.80 11.32 -8.29
C THR A 74 4.17 11.66 -7.73
N SER A 75 5.00 10.65 -7.45
CA SER A 75 6.33 10.83 -6.85
C SER A 75 7.44 10.73 -7.89
N GLY A 76 8.67 11.04 -7.47
CA GLY A 76 9.86 10.79 -8.28
C GLY A 76 10.52 9.44 -8.00
N ALA A 77 9.87 8.59 -7.22
CA ALA A 77 10.47 7.35 -6.75
C ALA A 77 10.63 6.31 -7.87
N SER A 78 11.56 5.38 -7.68
CA SER A 78 11.80 4.29 -8.61
C SER A 78 11.07 3.01 -8.25
N ILE A 79 10.70 2.84 -6.96
CA ILE A 79 9.89 1.72 -6.50
C ILE A 79 8.79 2.23 -5.56
N ALA A 80 7.70 1.48 -5.48
CA ALA A 80 6.60 1.82 -4.59
C ALA A 80 5.94 0.57 -4.02
N VAL A 81 5.33 0.75 -2.85
CA VAL A 81 4.43 -0.20 -2.23
C VAL A 81 3.12 0.49 -1.90
N ALA A 82 2.02 -0.20 -2.10
CA ALA A 82 0.69 0.30 -1.70
C ALA A 82 -0.05 -0.78 -0.92
N VAL A 83 -0.88 -0.35 0.03
CA VAL A 83 -1.68 -1.27 0.84
C VAL A 83 -3.10 -0.76 1.00
N THR A 84 -4.04 -1.69 0.98
CA THR A 84 -5.45 -1.44 1.28
C THR A 84 -6.02 -2.67 1.98
N GLY A 85 -6.82 -2.47 3.02
CA GLY A 85 -7.29 -3.62 3.79
C GLY A 85 -8.31 -3.26 4.84
N ILE A 86 -8.80 -4.31 5.51
CA ILE A 86 -9.79 -4.23 6.59
C ILE A 86 -9.11 -4.62 7.90
N ALA A 87 -8.72 -3.62 8.66
CA ALA A 87 -8.00 -3.83 9.92
C ALA A 87 -8.91 -4.31 11.06
N GLY A 88 -10.20 -3.98 10.99
CA GLY A 88 -11.16 -4.36 12.02
C GLY A 88 -11.22 -3.38 13.19
N PRO A 89 -12.05 -3.65 14.20
CA PRO A 89 -12.93 -4.82 14.32
C PRO A 89 -14.13 -4.80 13.37
N GLY A 90 -14.50 -3.64 12.82
CA GLY A 90 -15.60 -3.51 11.86
C GLY A 90 -15.13 -3.57 10.42
N GLY A 91 -16.09 -3.47 9.48
CA GLY A 91 -15.82 -3.34 8.05
C GLY A 91 -15.72 -4.66 7.30
N GLY A 92 -15.65 -5.78 8.00
CA GLY A 92 -15.57 -7.09 7.34
C GLY A 92 -16.90 -7.55 6.75
N THR A 93 -16.82 -8.32 5.67
CA THR A 93 -17.95 -8.97 5.03
C THR A 93 -17.63 -10.46 4.84
N ALA A 94 -18.61 -11.24 4.36
CA ALA A 94 -18.38 -12.65 4.08
C ALA A 94 -17.28 -12.85 3.03
N ASP A 95 -17.26 -12.00 2.00
CA ASP A 95 -16.27 -12.08 0.92
C ASP A 95 -14.92 -11.49 1.32
N LYS A 96 -14.95 -10.47 2.16
CA LYS A 96 -13.74 -9.75 2.60
C LYS A 96 -13.78 -9.63 4.12
N PRO A 97 -13.45 -10.70 4.86
CA PRO A 97 -13.47 -10.66 6.31
C PRO A 97 -12.40 -9.72 6.87
N VAL A 98 -12.54 -9.36 8.15
CA VAL A 98 -11.50 -8.61 8.88
C VAL A 98 -10.16 -9.32 8.72
N GLY A 99 -9.12 -8.57 8.43
CA GLY A 99 -7.79 -9.11 8.15
C GLY A 99 -7.48 -9.29 6.67
N THR A 100 -8.47 -9.06 5.80
CA THR A 100 -8.25 -9.07 4.35
C THR A 100 -7.43 -7.84 3.96
N VAL A 101 -6.25 -8.06 3.38
CA VAL A 101 -5.33 -6.99 2.97
C VAL A 101 -4.77 -7.32 1.59
N TRP A 102 -4.79 -6.33 0.71
CA TRP A 102 -4.09 -6.37 -0.56
C TRP A 102 -2.86 -5.49 -0.49
N ILE A 103 -1.72 -6.03 -0.91
CA ILE A 103 -0.47 -5.29 -1.01
C ILE A 103 0.01 -5.33 -2.45
N GLY A 104 0.40 -4.17 -2.97
CA GLY A 104 0.93 -4.04 -4.33
C GLY A 104 2.33 -3.46 -4.32
N TRP A 105 3.18 -3.96 -5.19
CA TRP A 105 4.55 -3.48 -5.37
C TRP A 105 4.80 -3.21 -6.84
N LYS A 106 5.58 -2.19 -7.14
CA LYS A 106 5.91 -1.86 -8.52
C LYS A 106 7.26 -1.16 -8.62
N ARG A 107 8.04 -1.52 -9.64
CA ARG A 107 9.19 -0.72 -10.10
C ARG A 107 8.72 0.18 -11.24
N ARG A 108 9.30 1.38 -11.32
CA ARG A 108 9.00 2.30 -12.42
C ARG A 108 9.32 1.61 -13.76
N GLY A 109 8.37 1.64 -14.67
CA GLY A 109 8.49 0.98 -15.97
C GLY A 109 8.16 -0.50 -15.98
N GLY A 110 7.91 -1.11 -14.79
CA GLY A 110 7.50 -2.49 -14.67
C GLY A 110 5.99 -2.65 -14.50
N TYR A 111 5.55 -3.88 -14.31
CA TYR A 111 4.15 -4.18 -14.03
C TYR A 111 3.92 -4.27 -12.51
N PRO A 112 2.75 -3.80 -12.03
CA PRO A 112 2.43 -3.95 -10.62
C PRO A 112 2.20 -5.43 -10.27
N LYS A 113 2.68 -5.84 -9.10
CA LYS A 113 2.42 -7.15 -8.52
C LYS A 113 1.53 -6.94 -7.30
N ALA A 114 0.44 -7.67 -7.20
CA ALA A 114 -0.48 -7.60 -6.08
C ALA A 114 -0.63 -8.96 -5.43
N GLU A 115 -0.73 -8.98 -4.11
CA GLU A 115 -0.85 -10.21 -3.33
C GLU A 115 -1.91 -10.02 -2.24
N LEU A 116 -2.74 -11.05 -2.06
CA LEU A 116 -3.80 -11.08 -1.05
C LEU A 116 -3.29 -11.74 0.21
N PHE A 117 -3.58 -11.11 1.35
CA PHE A 117 -3.26 -11.64 2.67
C PHE A 117 -4.52 -11.71 3.53
N HIS A 118 -4.54 -12.68 4.45
CA HIS A 118 -5.54 -12.77 5.51
C HIS A 118 -4.78 -12.84 6.83
N PHE A 119 -4.69 -11.70 7.50
CA PHE A 119 -3.95 -11.58 8.75
C PHE A 119 -4.89 -11.79 9.93
N ASP A 120 -4.43 -12.60 10.89
CA ASP A 120 -5.16 -12.85 12.14
C ASP A 120 -4.81 -11.79 13.19
N GLY A 121 -5.69 -11.62 14.15
CA GLY A 121 -5.47 -10.77 15.29
C GLY A 121 -6.36 -9.53 15.29
N ASP A 122 -6.09 -8.64 16.26
CA ASP A 122 -6.81 -7.39 16.40
C ASP A 122 -6.35 -6.35 15.35
N ARG A 123 -6.92 -5.18 15.43
CA ARG A 123 -6.63 -4.08 14.49
C ARG A 123 -5.13 -3.76 14.41
N GLU A 124 -4.46 -3.68 15.55
CA GLU A 124 -3.03 -3.40 15.58
C GLU A 124 -2.21 -4.54 14.95
N ALA A 125 -2.57 -5.79 15.25
CA ALA A 125 -1.89 -6.96 14.71
C ALA A 125 -2.02 -7.04 13.19
N VAL A 126 -3.19 -6.77 12.64
CA VAL A 126 -3.41 -6.74 11.19
C VAL A 126 -2.55 -5.65 10.54
N ARG A 127 -2.55 -4.46 11.11
CA ARG A 127 -1.76 -3.33 10.57
C ARG A 127 -0.27 -3.61 10.65
N ARG A 128 0.22 -4.16 11.77
CA ARG A 128 1.63 -4.50 11.94
C ARG A 128 2.08 -5.54 10.93
N GLN A 129 1.30 -6.61 10.76
CA GLN A 129 1.62 -7.66 9.79
C GLN A 129 1.62 -7.14 8.37
N THR A 130 0.74 -6.18 8.06
CA THR A 130 0.71 -5.50 6.76
C THR A 130 2.02 -4.75 6.52
N VAL A 131 2.51 -4.02 7.51
CA VAL A 131 3.79 -3.30 7.42
C VAL A 131 4.94 -4.27 7.18
N GLU A 132 5.00 -5.35 7.96
CA GLU A 132 6.05 -6.36 7.81
C GLU A 132 6.06 -7.00 6.42
N ALA A 133 4.90 -7.43 5.94
CA ALA A 133 4.78 -8.04 4.62
C ALA A 133 5.12 -7.07 3.49
N SER A 134 4.75 -5.79 3.65
CA SER A 134 5.07 -4.73 2.70
C SER A 134 6.58 -4.53 2.55
N LEU A 135 7.28 -4.49 3.68
CA LEU A 135 8.74 -4.31 3.69
C LEU A 135 9.46 -5.54 3.13
N GLN A 136 8.98 -6.74 3.46
CA GLN A 136 9.54 -7.98 2.92
C GLN A 136 9.42 -8.03 1.39
N GLY A 137 8.27 -7.64 0.86
CA GLY A 137 8.04 -7.58 -0.59
C GLY A 137 8.92 -6.54 -1.28
N LEU A 138 9.17 -5.41 -0.62
CA LEU A 138 10.08 -4.39 -1.14
C LEU A 138 11.52 -4.91 -1.24
N LEU A 139 11.98 -5.66 -0.24
CA LEU A 139 13.31 -6.26 -0.28
C LEU A 139 13.48 -7.20 -1.47
N LYS A 140 12.46 -8.00 -1.77
CA LYS A 140 12.46 -8.89 -2.93
C LYS A 140 12.47 -8.10 -4.24
N LEU A 141 11.70 -7.03 -4.30
CA LEU A 141 11.60 -6.18 -5.49
C LEU A 141 12.92 -5.44 -5.77
N ALA A 142 13.62 -5.05 -4.73
CA ALA A 142 14.86 -4.27 -4.84
C ALA A 142 16.06 -5.09 -5.29
N VAL A 143 16.00 -6.41 -5.19
CA VAL A 143 17.10 -7.31 -5.51
C VAL A 143 17.25 -7.56 -7.01
#